data_1bb66f6f440a4664a9414c60b3cad084
#
_entry.id   1bb66f6f440a4664a9414c60b3cad084
#
_cell.length_a   1.000
_cell.length_b   1.000
_cell.length_c   1.000
_cell.angle_alpha   90.00
_cell.angle_beta   90.00
_cell.angle_gamma   90.00
#
_symmetry.space_group_name_H-M   'P 1'
#
loop_
_entity.id
_entity.type
_entity.pdbx_description
1 polymer ?
#
loop_
_entity_poly.entity_id
_entity_poly.type
_entity_poly.pdbx_seq_one_letter_code
_entity_poly.pdbx_strand_id
1 'polypeptide(L)'
;MASKTQKIAVVGNRDAILPFQMIGFQTFPVAEAQETINTLRQLSQEDFGIIYLTEDMAQEIPDTIAHYDRQVTPAVILIPTHKGSTGLGRQRIRDNVEKAVGQDIL
;
A
#
# COMPACT_ATOMS: atom_id res chain seq x y z
N MET A 1 -0.60 25.07 11.73
CA MET A 1 -1.02 24.53 11.65
C MET A 1 -0.91 23.77 11.65
N ALA A 2 -1.10 23.99 11.96
CA ALA A 2 -0.94 23.13 12.25
C ALA A 2 -0.76 21.97 11.71
N SER A 3 -0.89 21.22 12.20
CA SER A 3 -0.57 19.95 11.76
C SER A 3 -1.34 19.61 10.56
N LYS A 4 -0.69 19.18 9.59
CA LYS A 4 -1.34 18.61 8.50
C LYS A 4 -1.81 17.27 8.85
N THR A 5 -3.07 17.05 8.70
CA THR A 5 -3.62 15.72 8.81
C THR A 5 -3.28 14.99 7.53
N GLN A 6 -2.51 13.94 7.63
CA GLN A 6 -2.16 13.17 6.45
C GLN A 6 -3.37 12.40 5.97
N LYS A 7 -3.55 12.41 4.66
CA LYS A 7 -4.65 11.69 4.07
C LYS A 7 -4.32 10.21 3.95
N ILE A 8 -5.35 9.38 4.03
CA ILE A 8 -5.23 7.94 3.92
C ILE A 8 -6.04 7.49 2.72
N ALA A 9 -5.41 6.74 1.83
CA ALA A 9 -6.07 6.20 0.64
C ALA A 9 -6.09 4.69 0.70
N VAL A 10 -7.10 4.11 0.07
CA VAL A 10 -7.20 2.66 -0.09
C VAL A 10 -7.31 2.38 -1.58
N VAL A 11 -6.37 1.63 -2.10
CA VAL A 11 -6.27 1.35 -3.53
C VAL A 11 -6.40 -0.15 -3.78
N GLY A 12 -7.19 -0.53 -4.74
CA GLY A 12 -7.33 -1.94 -5.06
C GLY A 12 -8.52 -2.20 -5.93
N ASN A 13 -8.80 -3.47 -6.11
CA ASN A 13 -9.95 -3.93 -6.85
C ASN A 13 -11.22 -3.40 -6.19
N ARG A 14 -12.19 -3.03 -7.01
CA ARG A 14 -13.42 -2.39 -6.51
C ARG A 14 -14.09 -3.17 -5.40
N ASP A 15 -14.22 -4.49 -5.57
CA ASP A 15 -14.89 -5.30 -4.56
C ASP A 15 -14.10 -5.36 -3.26
N ALA A 16 -12.79 -5.36 -3.37
CA ALA A 16 -11.93 -5.50 -2.19
C ALA A 16 -11.94 -4.24 -1.34
N ILE A 17 -12.07 -3.06 -1.97
CA ILE A 17 -11.96 -1.79 -1.24
C ILE A 17 -13.32 -1.23 -0.81
N LEU A 18 -14.41 -1.81 -1.27
CA LEU A 18 -15.73 -1.31 -0.96
C LEU A 18 -16.01 -1.21 0.55
N PRO A 19 -15.65 -2.18 1.37
CA PRO A 19 -15.87 -2.05 2.82
C PRO A 19 -15.18 -0.83 3.41
N PHE A 20 -14.01 -0.47 2.91
CA PHE A 20 -13.29 0.70 3.40
C PHE A 20 -14.00 2.00 3.02
N GLN A 21 -14.58 2.02 1.83
CA GLN A 21 -15.34 3.17 1.40
C GLN A 21 -16.57 3.37 2.32
N MET A 22 -17.18 2.29 2.71
CA MET A 22 -18.38 2.36 3.53
C MET A 22 -18.12 2.92 4.92
N ILE A 23 -16.89 2.81 5.40
CA ILE A 23 -16.54 3.37 6.71
C ILE A 23 -15.80 4.70 6.61
N GLY A 24 -15.77 5.28 5.41
CA GLY A 24 -15.33 6.66 5.26
C GLY A 24 -13.94 6.88 4.70
N PHE A 25 -13.21 5.84 4.32
CA PHE A 25 -11.92 6.03 3.70
C PHE A 25 -12.07 6.49 2.26
N GLN A 26 -11.08 7.25 1.78
CA GLN A 26 -11.01 7.59 0.37
C GLN A 26 -10.49 6.39 -0.39
N THR A 27 -11.27 5.92 -1.35
CA THR A 27 -10.94 4.71 -2.08
C THR A 27 -10.73 5.00 -3.55
N PHE A 28 -9.83 4.24 -4.15
CA PHE A 28 -9.45 4.43 -5.55
C PHE A 28 -9.42 3.07 -6.23
N PRO A 29 -10.50 2.71 -6.93
CA PRO A 29 -10.57 1.40 -7.58
C PRO A 29 -9.64 1.33 -8.77
N VAL A 30 -8.93 0.22 -8.88
CA VAL A 30 -8.02 -0.04 -10.00
C VAL A 30 -8.23 -1.47 -10.47
N ALA A 31 -7.95 -1.73 -11.74
CA ALA A 31 -8.12 -3.05 -12.31
C ALA A 31 -6.84 -3.61 -12.91
N GLU A 32 -5.92 -2.73 -13.31
CA GLU A 32 -4.73 -3.15 -14.03
C GLU A 32 -3.48 -2.56 -13.42
N ALA A 33 -2.35 -3.19 -13.72
CA ALA A 33 -1.07 -2.80 -13.17
C ALA A 33 -0.72 -1.33 -13.47
N GLN A 34 -0.87 -0.93 -14.73
CA GLN A 34 -0.52 0.43 -15.10
C GLN A 34 -1.41 1.46 -14.41
N GLU A 35 -2.67 1.14 -14.28
CA GLU A 35 -3.62 2.01 -13.59
C GLU A 35 -3.23 2.15 -12.13
N THR A 36 -2.79 1.05 -11.51
CA THR A 36 -2.34 1.07 -10.12
C THR A 36 -1.13 1.97 -9.96
N ILE A 37 -0.15 1.83 -10.86
CA ILE A 37 1.05 2.65 -10.80
C ILE A 37 0.72 4.12 -10.92
N ASN A 38 -0.14 4.46 -11.87
CA ASN A 38 -0.53 5.85 -12.08
C ASN A 38 -1.25 6.42 -10.87
N THR A 39 -2.11 5.61 -10.25
CA THR A 39 -2.85 6.04 -9.07
C THR A 39 -1.91 6.30 -7.90
N LEU A 40 -0.96 5.40 -7.66
CA LEU A 40 0.00 5.59 -6.58
C LEU A 40 0.82 6.86 -6.80
N ARG A 41 1.23 7.10 -8.04
CA ARG A 41 2.00 8.30 -8.35
C ARG A 41 1.18 9.55 -8.08
N GLN A 42 -0.07 9.56 -8.50
CA GLN A 42 -0.93 10.69 -8.28
C GLN A 42 -1.14 10.96 -6.79
N LEU A 43 -1.41 9.91 -6.04
CA LEU A 43 -1.65 10.04 -4.61
C LEU A 43 -0.42 10.54 -3.87
N SER A 44 0.77 10.11 -4.30
CA SER A 44 1.99 10.57 -3.65
C SER A 44 2.21 12.06 -3.85
N GLN A 45 1.63 12.62 -4.90
CA GLN A 45 1.74 14.05 -5.18
C GLN A 45 0.65 14.87 -4.52
N GLU A 46 -0.36 14.21 -3.94
CA GLU A 46 -1.51 14.87 -3.36
C GLU A 46 -1.55 14.78 -1.83
N ASP A 47 -0.39 14.63 -1.20
CA ASP A 47 -0.27 14.64 0.25
C ASP A 47 -0.91 13.44 0.95
N PHE A 48 -1.07 12.33 0.25
CA PHE A 48 -1.49 11.11 0.92
C PHE A 48 -0.29 10.51 1.62
N GLY A 49 -0.36 10.45 2.94
CA GLY A 49 0.76 9.95 3.72
C GLY A 49 0.75 8.45 3.89
N ILE A 50 -0.44 7.84 3.79
CA ILE A 50 -0.60 6.40 3.94
C ILE A 50 -1.48 5.89 2.80
N ILE A 51 -1.00 4.84 2.14
CA ILE A 51 -1.75 4.21 1.06
C ILE A 51 -1.86 2.72 1.36
N TYR A 52 -3.08 2.26 1.57
CA TYR A 52 -3.34 0.83 1.71
C TYR A 52 -3.57 0.27 0.32
N LEU A 53 -2.81 -0.75 -0.04
CA LEU A 53 -2.88 -1.34 -1.36
C LEU A 53 -3.15 -2.84 -1.21
N THR A 54 -4.10 -3.35 -1.98
CA THR A 54 -4.41 -4.78 -1.90
C THR A 54 -3.25 -5.60 -2.45
N GLU A 55 -3.03 -6.77 -1.85
CA GLU A 55 -1.89 -7.61 -2.21
C GLU A 55 -1.93 -8.08 -3.65
N ASP A 56 -3.12 -8.38 -4.16
CA ASP A 56 -3.23 -8.86 -5.53
C ASP A 56 -2.77 -7.81 -6.54
N MET A 57 -3.06 -6.55 -6.28
CA MET A 57 -2.57 -5.48 -7.16
C MET A 57 -1.07 -5.26 -6.97
N ALA A 58 -0.60 -5.37 -5.74
CA ALA A 58 0.79 -5.13 -5.43
C ALA A 58 1.73 -6.12 -6.12
N GLN A 59 1.31 -7.38 -6.22
CA GLN A 59 2.20 -8.38 -6.80
C GLN A 59 2.38 -8.20 -8.30
N GLU A 60 1.57 -7.36 -8.93
CA GLU A 60 1.74 -7.06 -10.34
C GLU A 60 2.71 -5.90 -10.59
N ILE A 61 3.14 -5.22 -9.52
CA ILE A 61 3.99 -4.04 -9.66
C ILE A 61 5.15 -4.07 -8.65
N PRO A 62 5.94 -5.14 -8.63
CA PRO A 62 6.97 -5.28 -7.60
C PRO A 62 8.02 -4.18 -7.61
N ASP A 63 8.39 -3.68 -8.78
CA ASP A 63 9.39 -2.61 -8.85
C ASP A 63 8.86 -1.31 -8.27
N THR A 64 7.59 -1.04 -8.51
CA THR A 64 6.95 0.16 -7.97
C THR A 64 6.86 0.08 -6.45
N ILE A 65 6.51 -1.10 -5.94
CA ILE A 65 6.45 -1.30 -4.51
C ILE A 65 7.83 -1.09 -3.89
N ALA A 66 8.87 -1.64 -4.51
CA ALA A 66 10.23 -1.46 -4.01
C ALA A 66 10.62 0.01 -3.97
N HIS A 67 10.19 0.77 -4.97
CA HIS A 67 10.47 2.20 -5.01
C HIS A 67 9.87 2.92 -3.80
N TYR A 68 8.60 2.63 -3.48
CA TYR A 68 7.96 3.28 -2.34
C TYR A 68 8.47 2.78 -1.00
N ASP A 69 8.96 1.54 -0.95
CA ASP A 69 9.54 1.01 0.28
C ASP A 69 10.77 1.79 0.74
N ARG A 70 11.44 2.47 -0.18
CA ARG A 70 12.62 3.26 0.15
C ARG A 70 12.29 4.64 0.63
N GLN A 71 11.02 5.03 0.57
CA GLN A 71 10.58 6.35 0.96
C GLN A 71 9.84 6.31 2.28
N VAL A 72 9.96 7.38 3.04
CA VAL A 72 9.21 7.48 4.28
C VAL A 72 7.75 7.74 3.98
N THR A 73 7.46 8.65 3.07
CA THR A 73 6.10 8.97 2.66
C THR A 73 5.99 8.95 1.15
N PRO A 74 4.88 8.49 0.62
CA PRO A 74 3.80 7.83 1.37
C PRO A 74 4.21 6.43 1.81
N ALA A 75 3.66 5.99 2.93
CA ALA A 75 3.84 4.61 3.37
C ALA A 75 2.83 3.75 2.63
N VAL A 76 3.30 2.75 1.92
CA VAL A 76 2.42 1.84 1.19
C VAL A 76 2.31 0.55 1.99
N ILE A 77 1.11 0.27 2.47
CA ILE A 77 0.86 -0.88 3.34
C ILE A 77 -0.02 -1.87 2.61
N LEU A 78 0.43 -3.11 2.52
CA LEU A 78 -0.31 -4.14 1.81
C LEU A 78 -1.38 -4.75 2.70
N ILE A 79 -2.55 -4.96 2.12
CA ILE A 79 -3.65 -5.58 2.84
C ILE A 79 -4.14 -6.79 2.04
N PRO A 80 -4.54 -7.86 2.76
CA PRO A 80 -5.07 -9.03 2.08
C PRO A 80 -6.45 -8.75 1.52
N THR A 81 -6.81 -9.47 0.47
CA THR A 81 -8.12 -9.34 -0.13
C THR A 81 -9.07 -10.41 0.41
N HIS A 82 -10.33 -10.29 0.03
CA HIS A 82 -11.32 -11.30 0.42
C HIS A 82 -11.04 -12.66 -0.21
N LYS A 83 -10.16 -12.69 -1.19
CA LYS A 83 -9.75 -13.95 -1.79
C LYS A 83 -8.66 -14.63 -0.98
N GLY A 84 -8.29 -14.02 0.13
CA GLY A 84 -7.23 -14.52 0.97
C GLY A 84 -5.91 -13.85 0.69
N SER A 85 -4.97 -14.07 1.58
CA SER A 85 -3.65 -13.48 1.44
C SER A 85 -2.86 -14.21 0.36
N THR A 86 -2.14 -13.45 -0.46
CA THR A 86 -1.24 -14.02 -1.45
C THR A 86 0.09 -14.43 -0.84
N GLY A 87 0.31 -14.04 0.41
CA GLY A 87 1.60 -14.27 1.04
C GLY A 87 2.58 -13.14 0.83
N LEU A 88 2.33 -12.27 -0.11
CA LEU A 88 3.26 -11.19 -0.39
C LEU A 88 3.39 -10.21 0.77
N GLY A 89 2.27 -9.85 1.37
CA GLY A 89 2.31 -8.93 2.51
C GLY A 89 3.07 -9.52 3.69
N ARG A 90 2.83 -10.79 3.98
CA ARG A 90 3.54 -11.46 5.06
C ARG A 90 5.03 -11.57 4.76
N GLN A 91 5.38 -11.83 3.52
CA GLN A 91 6.78 -11.92 3.13
C GLN A 91 7.49 -10.59 3.34
N ARG A 92 6.85 -9.50 2.96
CA ARG A 92 7.46 -8.19 3.14
C ARG A 92 7.65 -7.85 4.62
N ILE A 93 6.67 -8.18 5.44
CA ILE A 93 6.80 -7.93 6.88
C ILE A 93 7.95 -8.75 7.44
N ARG A 94 8.04 -10.01 7.05
CA ARG A 94 9.11 -10.88 7.51
C ARG A 94 10.47 -10.34 7.10
N ASP A 95 10.60 -9.94 5.83
CA ASP A 95 11.85 -9.42 5.32
C ASP A 95 12.29 -8.18 6.07
N ASN A 96 11.35 -7.28 6.34
CA ASN A 96 11.66 -6.05 7.04
C ASN A 96 12.08 -6.31 8.48
N VAL A 97 11.42 -7.25 9.14
CA VAL A 97 11.77 -7.61 10.50
C VAL A 97 13.14 -8.26 10.54
N GLU A 98 13.44 -9.11 9.58
CA GLU A 98 14.75 -9.75 9.53
C GLU A 98 15.86 -8.73 9.34
N LYS A 99 15.62 -7.73 8.52
CA LYS A 99 16.61 -6.68 8.34
C LYS A 99 16.88 -5.91 9.61
N ALA A 100 15.83 -5.61 10.36
CA ALA A 100 15.96 -4.85 11.58
C ALA A 100 16.56 -5.68 12.71
N VAL A 101 16.05 -6.90 12.89
CA VAL A 101 16.48 -7.75 14.00
C VAL A 101 17.81 -8.41 13.70
N GLY A 102 18.01 -8.83 12.46
CA GLY A 102 19.25 -9.50 12.07
C GLY A 102 20.46 -8.63 12.30
N GLN A 103 20.32 -7.35 12.04
CA GLN A 103 21.43 -6.42 12.25
C GLN A 103 21.73 -6.23 13.72
N ASP A 104 20.72 -6.32 14.56
CA ASP A 104 20.93 -6.18 15.98
C ASP A 104 21.56 -7.42 16.60
N ILE A 105 21.21 -8.57 16.09
CA ILE A 105 21.69 -9.82 16.64
C ILE A 105 23.10 -10.13 16.19
N LEU A 106 23.38 -9.80 14.98
CA LEU A 106 24.69 -10.06 14.41
C LEU A 106 25.68 -8.99 14.78
#